data_5223cdf1ac174962ab57bf0daa9ee912
#
_entry.id   5223cdf1ac174962ab57bf0daa9ee912
#
_cell.length_a   1.000
_cell.length_b   1.000
_cell.length_c   1.000
_cell.angle_alpha   90.00
_cell.angle_beta   90.00
_cell.angle_gamma   90.00
#
_symmetry.space_group_name_H-M   'P 1'
#
loop_
_entity.id
_entity.type
_entity.pdbx_description
1 polymer ?
#
loop_
_entity_poly.entity_id
_entity_poly.type
_entity_poly.pdbx_seq_one_letter_code
_entity_poly.pdbx_strand_id
1 'polypeptide(L)'
;MHEKYFRDMNIDEPKDWNIINEDYIRTLESNKRILDVSAGDLVIWDSRTFHQNTCGTPTCREERLIQYLCYLPKYTEGNNEKEQHQRNKFFVKKRTTSHWPYPMNPVPEQPNMYNYYYAKSREEHIYIDYNSLPEPYLEDIMSKIERLL
;
A
#
# COMPACT_ATOMS: atom_id res chain seq x y z
N MET A 1 -2.91 17.92 11.26
CA MET A 1 -1.62 17.42 11.80
C MET A 1 -0.56 17.34 10.72
N HIS A 2 -0.81 16.68 9.57
CA HIS A 2 0.17 16.51 8.48
C HIS A 2 0.63 17.85 7.86
N GLU A 3 -0.28 18.80 7.59
CA GLU A 3 0.08 20.14 7.07
C GLU A 3 1.01 20.90 8.01
N LYS A 4 0.78 20.78 9.32
CA LYS A 4 1.67 21.39 10.31
C LYS A 4 3.07 20.75 10.22
N TYR A 5 3.15 19.44 10.11
CA TYR A 5 4.41 18.72 9.96
C TYR A 5 5.21 19.20 8.75
N PHE A 6 4.58 19.25 7.57
CA PHE A 6 5.26 19.72 6.35
C PHE A 6 5.78 21.14 6.47
N ARG A 7 5.01 22.02 7.08
CA ARG A 7 5.42 23.39 7.34
C ARG A 7 6.57 23.47 8.34
N ASP A 8 6.48 22.78 9.46
CA ASP A 8 7.50 22.78 10.52
C ASP A 8 8.82 22.19 10.02
N MET A 9 8.76 21.21 9.12
CA MET A 9 9.91 20.54 8.54
C MET A 9 10.39 21.16 7.22
N ASN A 10 9.73 22.25 6.78
CA ASN A 10 10.02 22.94 5.52
C ASN A 10 10.04 22.01 4.30
N ILE A 11 9.01 21.15 4.19
CA ILE A 11 8.83 20.23 3.07
C ILE A 11 7.87 20.87 2.06
N ASP A 12 8.41 21.38 0.97
CA ASP A 12 7.63 22.10 -0.04
C ASP A 12 6.91 21.17 -1.01
N GLU A 13 7.51 20.01 -1.31
CA GLU A 13 6.96 19.02 -2.24
C GLU A 13 6.79 17.65 -1.55
N PRO A 14 5.68 17.44 -0.84
CA PRO A 14 5.41 16.15 -0.21
C PRO A 14 5.19 15.08 -1.29
N LYS A 15 5.80 13.91 -1.08
CA LYS A 15 5.57 12.72 -1.91
C LYS A 15 4.28 12.02 -1.48
N ASP A 16 3.84 11.03 -2.26
CA ASP A 16 2.69 10.18 -1.92
C ASP A 16 2.80 9.55 -0.52
N TRP A 17 4.02 9.29 -0.08
CA TRP A 17 4.33 8.89 1.27
C TRP A 17 5.62 9.56 1.75
N ASN A 18 5.70 9.85 3.04
CA ASN A 18 6.84 10.51 3.65
C ASN A 18 7.20 9.80 4.96
N ILE A 19 8.48 9.55 5.15
CA ILE A 19 8.97 9.07 6.45
C ILE A 19 8.92 10.24 7.42
N ILE A 20 8.22 10.06 8.52
CA ILE A 20 8.14 11.10 9.55
C ILE A 20 9.40 11.06 10.40
N ASN A 21 9.95 12.24 10.68
CA ASN A 21 11.12 12.39 11.54
C ASN A 21 10.86 11.81 12.94
N GLU A 22 11.79 11.01 13.46
CA GLU A 22 11.63 10.32 14.74
C GLU A 22 11.46 11.28 15.93
N ASP A 23 12.17 12.40 15.94
CA ASP A 23 12.07 13.38 17.03
C ASP A 23 10.68 14.05 17.00
N TYR A 24 10.13 14.27 15.80
CA TYR A 24 8.77 14.76 15.67
C TYR A 24 7.74 13.71 16.17
N ILE A 25 7.95 12.43 15.85
CA ILE A 25 7.08 11.34 16.35
C ILE A 25 7.07 11.33 17.87
N ARG A 26 8.22 11.49 18.53
CA ARG A 26 8.31 11.54 20.00
C ARG A 26 7.43 12.64 20.60
N THR A 27 7.29 13.77 19.93
CA THR A 27 6.39 14.86 20.39
C THR A 27 4.91 14.48 20.34
N LEU A 28 4.56 13.46 19.57
CA LEU A 28 3.19 12.99 19.37
C LEU A 28 2.84 11.74 20.21
N GLU A 29 3.77 11.23 21.00
CA GLU A 29 3.59 9.95 21.71
C GLU A 29 2.34 9.93 22.61
N SER A 30 1.98 11.05 23.23
CA SER A 30 0.75 11.19 24.02
C SER A 30 -0.54 11.07 23.20
N ASN A 31 -0.45 11.28 21.89
CA ASN A 31 -1.59 11.19 20.97
C ASN A 31 -1.67 9.85 20.22
N LYS A 32 -0.67 9.02 20.43
CA LYS A 32 -0.60 7.70 19.80
C LYS A 32 -1.78 6.82 20.22
N ARG A 33 -2.31 6.11 19.26
CA ARG A 33 -3.32 5.07 19.47
C ARG A 33 -2.82 3.78 18.86
N ILE A 34 -2.86 2.72 19.64
CA ILE A 34 -2.59 1.36 19.18
C ILE A 34 -3.95 0.72 18.93
N LEU A 35 -4.11 0.13 17.77
CA LEU A 35 -5.30 -0.60 17.39
C LEU A 35 -4.94 -2.09 17.41
N ASP A 36 -5.56 -2.84 18.30
CA ASP A 36 -5.57 -4.30 18.25
C ASP A 36 -6.74 -4.71 17.35
N VAL A 37 -6.43 -5.49 16.33
CA VAL A 37 -7.41 -5.92 15.32
C VAL A 37 -7.41 -7.43 15.21
N SER A 38 -8.59 -8.00 15.06
CA SER A 38 -8.80 -9.44 14.88
C SER A 38 -8.92 -9.79 13.39
N ALA A 39 -8.79 -11.06 13.08
CA ALA A 39 -9.07 -11.56 11.74
C ALA A 39 -10.53 -11.25 11.34
N GLY A 40 -10.72 -10.64 10.20
CA GLY A 40 -12.02 -10.18 9.71
C GLY A 40 -12.36 -8.72 10.02
N ASP A 41 -11.58 -8.05 10.85
CA ASP A 41 -11.79 -6.62 11.12
C ASP A 41 -11.44 -5.75 9.90
N LEU A 42 -12.19 -4.67 9.76
CA LEU A 42 -11.93 -3.61 8.78
C LEU A 42 -11.46 -2.35 9.49
N VAL A 43 -10.26 -1.90 9.17
CA VAL A 43 -9.71 -0.63 9.66
C VAL A 43 -9.80 0.41 8.55
N ILE A 44 -10.47 1.53 8.84
CA ILE A 44 -10.58 2.66 7.91
C ILE A 44 -9.90 3.87 8.52
N TRP A 45 -9.04 4.51 7.75
CA TRP A 45 -8.40 5.76 8.18
C TRP A 45 -8.21 6.73 7.02
N ASP A 46 -8.09 8.00 7.34
CA ASP A 46 -7.66 9.02 6.40
C ASP A 46 -6.16 8.83 6.11
N SER A 47 -5.77 8.75 4.83
CA SER A 47 -4.37 8.54 4.42
C SER A 47 -3.40 9.60 4.93
N ARG A 48 -3.91 10.78 5.32
CA ARG A 48 -3.14 11.87 5.93
C ARG A 48 -2.82 11.63 7.41
N THR A 49 -3.34 10.55 8.01
CA THR A 49 -3.03 10.15 9.38
C THR A 49 -1.63 9.56 9.44
N PHE A 50 -0.82 10.02 10.38
CA PHE A 50 0.46 9.37 10.65
C PHE A 50 0.20 7.97 11.19
N HIS A 51 0.73 6.98 10.50
CA HIS A 51 0.48 5.59 10.83
C HIS A 51 1.71 4.74 10.57
N GLN A 52 1.82 3.67 11.30
CA GLN A 52 2.83 2.63 11.09
C GLN A 52 2.29 1.26 11.48
N ASN A 53 2.85 0.25 10.89
CA ASN A 53 2.65 -1.12 11.34
C ASN A 53 3.72 -1.51 12.35
N THR A 54 3.32 -2.19 13.39
CA THR A 54 4.25 -2.78 14.36
C THR A 54 4.43 -4.25 14.00
N CYS A 55 5.69 -4.68 13.89
CA CYS A 55 5.99 -6.10 13.76
C CYS A 55 5.57 -6.84 15.04
N GLY A 56 5.19 -8.09 14.90
CA GLY A 56 4.96 -8.97 16.04
C GLY A 56 6.22 -9.14 16.90
N THR A 57 6.04 -9.65 18.10
CA THR A 57 7.17 -10.00 18.96
C THR A 57 7.90 -11.25 18.42
N PRO A 58 9.17 -11.47 18.72
CA PRO A 58 9.89 -12.67 18.30
C PRO A 58 9.25 -13.98 18.76
N THR A 59 8.39 -13.93 19.77
CA THR A 59 7.66 -15.07 20.31
C THR A 59 6.28 -15.28 19.66
N CYS A 60 5.79 -14.29 18.91
CA CYS A 60 4.53 -14.39 18.19
C CYS A 60 4.72 -15.32 16.98
N ARG A 61 3.92 -16.38 16.92
CA ARG A 61 3.93 -17.34 15.80
C ARG A 61 2.76 -17.14 14.84
N GLU A 62 1.91 -16.16 15.10
CA GLU A 62 0.78 -15.84 14.24
C GLU A 62 1.24 -15.00 13.07
N GLU A 63 0.86 -15.43 11.88
CA GLU A 63 1.05 -14.66 10.65
C GLU A 63 -0.10 -13.66 10.51
N ARG A 64 0.25 -12.43 10.13
CA ARG A 64 -0.72 -11.38 9.83
C ARG A 64 -0.77 -11.13 8.34
N LEU A 65 -1.93 -11.37 7.75
CA LEU A 65 -2.22 -11.04 6.36
C LEU A 65 -3.14 -9.81 6.31
N ILE A 66 -2.71 -8.77 5.60
CA ILE A 66 -3.46 -7.52 5.46
C ILE A 66 -3.60 -7.20 3.98
N GLN A 67 -4.82 -6.86 3.56
CA GLN A 67 -5.10 -6.30 2.26
C GLN A 67 -5.31 -4.79 2.38
N TYR A 68 -4.47 -4.01 1.74
CA TYR A 68 -4.66 -2.56 1.62
C TYR A 68 -5.60 -2.24 0.46
N LEU A 69 -6.59 -1.40 0.73
CA LEU A 69 -7.53 -0.89 -0.25
C LEU A 69 -7.55 0.63 -0.18
N CYS A 70 -7.27 1.31 -1.28
CA CYS A 70 -7.37 2.74 -1.38
C CYS A 70 -8.62 3.15 -2.16
N TYR A 71 -9.29 4.16 -1.64
CA TYR A 71 -10.42 4.80 -2.31
C TYR A 71 -10.10 6.27 -2.56
N LEU A 72 -10.31 6.70 -3.78
CA LEU A 72 -10.20 8.09 -4.20
C LEU A 72 -11.48 8.50 -4.95
N PRO A 73 -11.82 9.80 -4.96
CA PRO A 73 -13.01 10.27 -5.68
C PRO A 73 -12.98 9.87 -7.16
N LYS A 74 -14.07 9.31 -7.66
CA LYS A 74 -14.17 8.85 -9.05
C LYS A 74 -14.07 10.01 -10.06
N TYR A 75 -14.71 11.12 -9.75
CA TYR A 75 -14.83 12.28 -10.67
C TYR A 75 -13.81 13.36 -10.28
N THR A 76 -12.57 13.15 -10.67
CA THR A 76 -11.47 14.10 -10.48
C THR A 76 -10.55 14.09 -11.69
N GLU A 77 -9.78 15.15 -11.86
CA GLU A 77 -8.76 15.25 -12.92
C GLU A 77 -7.73 14.10 -12.87
N GLY A 78 -7.43 13.59 -11.68
CA GLY A 78 -6.50 12.47 -11.48
C GLY A 78 -7.01 11.15 -12.06
N ASN A 79 -8.34 10.94 -12.15
CA ASN A 79 -8.95 9.75 -12.74
C ASN A 79 -9.37 9.98 -14.19
N ASN A 80 -8.47 10.46 -15.00
CA ASN A 80 -8.69 10.76 -16.42
C ASN A 80 -8.73 9.48 -17.30
N GLU A 81 -9.06 9.63 -18.57
CA GLU A 81 -9.16 8.52 -19.52
C GLU A 81 -7.87 7.70 -19.64
N LYS A 82 -6.71 8.33 -19.51
CA LYS A 82 -5.42 7.64 -19.53
C LYS A 82 -5.30 6.68 -18.34
N GLU A 83 -5.66 7.11 -17.14
CA GLU A 83 -5.61 6.27 -15.93
C GLU A 83 -6.64 5.14 -15.99
N GLN A 84 -7.83 5.40 -16.51
CA GLN A 84 -8.86 4.37 -16.73
C GLN A 84 -8.38 3.32 -17.76
N HIS A 85 -7.78 3.76 -18.85
CA HIS A 85 -7.19 2.85 -19.84
C HIS A 85 -6.04 2.02 -19.24
N GLN A 86 -5.18 2.62 -18.44
CA GLN A 86 -4.09 1.92 -17.75
C GLN A 86 -4.63 0.87 -16.78
N ARG A 87 -5.66 1.19 -15.99
CA ARG A 87 -6.31 0.27 -15.07
C ARG A 87 -6.82 -0.97 -15.79
N ASN A 88 -7.57 -0.75 -16.87
CA ASN A 88 -8.09 -1.83 -17.70
C ASN A 88 -6.97 -2.69 -18.30
N LYS A 89 -5.94 -2.05 -18.83
CA LYS A 89 -4.77 -2.75 -19.38
C LYS A 89 -4.07 -3.63 -18.36
N PHE A 90 -3.86 -3.14 -17.13
CA PHE A 90 -3.21 -3.93 -16.08
C PHE A 90 -4.10 -5.04 -15.57
N PHE A 91 -5.40 -4.81 -15.47
CA PHE A 91 -6.36 -5.85 -15.12
C PHE A 91 -6.36 -6.99 -16.14
N VAL A 92 -6.50 -6.68 -17.44
CA VAL A 92 -6.48 -7.69 -18.51
C VAL A 92 -5.17 -8.47 -18.52
N LYS A 93 -4.05 -7.81 -18.22
CA LYS A 93 -2.74 -8.45 -18.12
C LYS A 93 -2.50 -9.16 -16.77
N LYS A 94 -3.47 -9.18 -15.87
CA LYS A 94 -3.34 -9.70 -14.49
C LYS A 94 -2.11 -9.13 -13.76
N ARG A 95 -1.80 -7.86 -14.04
CA ARG A 95 -0.65 -7.16 -13.51
C ARG A 95 -0.97 -6.53 -12.17
N THR A 96 -0.19 -6.85 -11.15
CA THR A 96 -0.30 -6.18 -9.84
C THR A 96 0.14 -4.73 -9.95
N THR A 97 -0.63 -3.84 -9.33
CA THR A 97 -0.35 -2.40 -9.26
C THR A 97 -0.21 -1.95 -7.82
N SER A 98 0.22 -0.71 -7.63
CA SER A 98 0.11 -0.07 -6.32
C SER A 98 -1.35 -0.07 -5.87
N HIS A 99 -1.58 0.08 -4.57
CA HIS A 99 -2.94 0.11 -4.02
C HIS A 99 -3.69 1.43 -4.29
N TRP A 100 -3.06 2.39 -4.95
CA TRP A 100 -3.68 3.65 -5.35
C TRP A 100 -4.53 3.47 -6.61
N PRO A 101 -5.78 3.96 -6.65
CA PRO A 101 -6.62 3.89 -7.84
C PRO A 101 -6.09 4.72 -9.00
N TYR A 102 -5.38 5.81 -8.70
CA TYR A 102 -4.63 6.65 -9.63
C TYR A 102 -3.60 7.51 -8.87
N PRO A 103 -2.43 7.85 -9.45
CA PRO A 103 -1.97 7.34 -10.74
C PRO A 103 -1.69 5.84 -10.68
N MET A 104 -1.89 5.17 -11.82
CA MET A 104 -1.76 3.71 -11.92
C MET A 104 -0.29 3.31 -12.10
N ASN A 105 0.31 2.78 -11.06
CA ASN A 105 1.71 2.36 -11.06
C ASN A 105 1.82 0.83 -10.94
N PRO A 106 2.42 0.15 -11.93
CA PRO A 106 2.65 -1.29 -11.83
C PRO A 106 3.70 -1.61 -10.75
N VAL A 107 3.44 -2.67 -9.99
CA VAL A 107 4.44 -3.21 -9.09
C VAL A 107 5.49 -3.98 -9.92
N PRO A 108 6.79 -3.90 -9.59
CA PRO A 108 7.82 -4.72 -10.24
C PRO A 108 7.48 -6.21 -10.18
N GLU A 109 7.78 -6.96 -11.23
CA GLU A 109 7.51 -8.39 -11.29
C GLU A 109 8.27 -9.18 -10.23
N GLN A 110 9.48 -8.75 -9.96
CA GLN A 110 10.29 -9.35 -8.89
C GLN A 110 10.30 -8.44 -7.66
N PRO A 111 10.34 -8.99 -6.44
CA PRO A 111 10.21 -8.24 -5.20
C PRO A 111 11.46 -7.41 -4.85
N ASN A 112 11.85 -6.47 -5.72
CA ASN A 112 13.05 -5.66 -5.54
C ASN A 112 13.04 -4.77 -4.29
N MET A 113 11.87 -4.27 -3.92
CA MET A 113 11.76 -3.34 -2.78
C MET A 113 11.84 -4.06 -1.44
N TYR A 114 11.31 -5.27 -1.35
CA TYR A 114 11.40 -6.05 -0.12
C TYR A 114 12.83 -6.51 0.13
N ASN A 115 13.61 -6.71 -0.93
CA ASN A 115 15.03 -7.01 -0.81
C ASN A 115 15.82 -5.86 -0.18
N TYR A 116 15.42 -4.60 -0.32
CA TYR A 116 16.18 -3.49 0.24
C TYR A 116 16.13 -3.46 1.77
N TYR A 117 14.99 -3.75 2.38
CA TYR A 117 14.85 -3.78 3.84
C TYR A 117 15.28 -5.12 4.45
N TYR A 118 15.13 -6.21 3.71
CA TYR A 118 15.45 -7.56 4.19
C TYR A 118 16.78 -8.09 3.66
N ALA A 119 17.28 -7.64 2.51
CA ALA A 119 18.54 -8.11 1.92
C ALA A 119 19.80 -7.51 2.54
N LYS A 120 19.69 -6.47 3.35
CA LYS A 120 20.82 -6.11 4.24
C LYS A 120 21.09 -7.20 5.29
N SER A 121 20.19 -8.14 5.48
CA SER A 121 20.30 -9.22 6.46
C SER A 121 20.28 -10.63 5.88
N ARG A 122 20.02 -10.80 4.57
CA ARG A 122 20.01 -12.12 3.93
C ARG A 122 20.65 -12.03 2.56
N GLU A 123 21.66 -12.85 2.33
CA GLU A 123 22.38 -12.96 1.06
C GLU A 123 21.58 -13.69 -0.03
N GLU A 124 20.34 -14.09 0.22
CA GLU A 124 19.52 -14.85 -0.70
C GLU A 124 18.55 -13.93 -1.45
N HIS A 125 18.70 -13.87 -2.77
CA HIS A 125 17.72 -13.28 -3.66
C HIS A 125 16.53 -14.24 -3.82
N ILE A 126 15.37 -13.82 -3.34
CA ILE A 126 14.14 -14.56 -3.60
C ILE A 126 13.70 -14.27 -5.03
N TYR A 127 13.77 -15.29 -5.88
CA TYR A 127 13.21 -15.24 -7.23
C TYR A 127 11.86 -15.92 -7.23
N ILE A 128 10.84 -15.24 -7.75
CA ILE A 128 9.50 -15.81 -7.91
C ILE A 128 9.32 -16.20 -9.37
N ASP A 129 9.13 -17.47 -9.62
CA ASP A 129 8.71 -17.98 -10.94
C ASP A 129 7.20 -17.87 -11.06
N TYR A 130 6.73 -16.77 -11.64
CA TYR A 130 5.30 -16.51 -11.84
C TYR A 130 4.66 -17.53 -12.80
N ASN A 131 5.40 -18.19 -13.67
CA ASN A 131 4.86 -19.21 -14.56
C ASN A 131 4.48 -20.51 -13.84
N SER A 132 5.06 -20.72 -12.66
CA SER A 132 4.72 -21.87 -11.79
C SER A 132 3.51 -21.62 -10.89
N LEU A 133 3.04 -20.38 -10.80
CA LEU A 133 1.90 -20.02 -9.95
C LEU A 133 0.59 -20.23 -10.71
N PRO A 134 -0.47 -20.70 -10.03
CA PRO A 134 -1.78 -20.80 -10.65
C PRO A 134 -2.31 -19.41 -11.02
N GLU A 135 -2.97 -19.32 -12.16
CA GLU A 135 -3.67 -18.10 -12.52
C GLU A 135 -4.83 -17.79 -11.55
N PRO A 136 -5.07 -16.51 -11.22
CA PRO A 136 -6.19 -16.16 -10.37
C PRO A 136 -7.53 -16.48 -11.08
N TYR A 137 -8.42 -17.15 -10.35
CA TYR A 137 -9.78 -17.41 -10.82
C TYR A 137 -10.64 -16.19 -10.54
N LEU A 138 -11.13 -15.54 -11.58
CA LEU A 138 -11.87 -14.28 -11.50
C LEU A 138 -13.30 -14.37 -12.03
N GLU A 139 -13.72 -15.49 -12.62
CA GLU A 139 -14.99 -15.62 -13.34
C GLU A 139 -16.20 -15.24 -12.47
N ASP A 140 -16.25 -15.68 -11.23
CA ASP A 140 -17.36 -15.43 -10.31
C ASP A 140 -17.53 -13.96 -9.90
N ILE A 141 -16.50 -13.15 -10.10
CA ILE A 141 -16.48 -11.75 -9.67
C ILE A 141 -16.34 -10.75 -10.83
N MET A 142 -16.23 -11.25 -12.07
CA MET A 142 -16.02 -10.40 -13.26
C MET A 142 -17.06 -9.29 -13.38
N SER A 143 -18.36 -9.59 -13.25
CA SER A 143 -19.42 -8.58 -13.33
C SER A 143 -19.36 -7.49 -12.26
N LYS A 144 -18.70 -7.78 -11.14
CA LYS A 144 -18.44 -6.78 -10.07
C LYS A 144 -17.22 -5.94 -10.39
N ILE A 145 -16.18 -6.56 -10.94
CA ILE A 145 -14.93 -5.91 -11.30
C ILE A 145 -15.13 -4.93 -12.47
N GLU A 146 -15.89 -5.31 -13.49
CA GLU A 146 -16.17 -4.45 -14.65
C GLU A 146 -16.76 -3.09 -14.28
N ARG A 147 -17.45 -2.99 -13.15
CA ARG A 147 -17.98 -1.72 -12.64
C ARG A 147 -16.91 -0.84 -11.99
N LEU A 148 -15.74 -1.37 -11.72
CA LEU A 148 -14.60 -0.66 -11.10
C LEU A 148 -13.56 -0.24 -12.13
N LEU A 149 -13.56 -0.85 -13.31
CA LEU A 149 -12.68 -0.52 -14.42
C LEU A 149 -13.19 0.67 -15.20
#